data_8611d104d7d614b598e653ce639a1eab
#
_entry.id   8611d104d7d614b598e653ce639a1eab
#
_cell.length_a   1.000
_cell.length_b   1.000
_cell.length_c   1.000
_cell.angle_alpha   90.00
_cell.angle_beta   90.00
_cell.angle_gamma   90.00
#
_symmetry.space_group_name_H-M   'P 1'
#
loop_
_entity.id
_entity.type
_entity.pdbx_description
1 polymer ?
#
loop_
_entity_poly.entity_id
_entity_poly.type
_entity_poly.pdbx_seq_one_letter_code
_entity_poly.pdbx_strand_id
1 'polypeptide(L)'
;MSGKTFAEKILGAECGSIVFATPDIILSHDNTSSIYSTFKKMGGTTLANPDALLITLDHNAPPTNSKLANDYQVIREFVEKFGIKKFHDVGDGICHQLMSYYAKPGMIIVGSDSHTSTAGAYNAFATGID
;
A
#
# COMPACT_ATOMS: atom_id res chain seq x y z
N MET A 1 -12.02 -7.65 34.07
CA MET A 1 -12.09 -6.84 32.84
C MET A 1 -11.21 -7.52 31.79
N SER A 2 -11.80 -8.04 30.72
CA SER A 2 -11.01 -8.59 29.60
C SER A 2 -10.30 -7.42 28.91
N GLY A 3 -8.97 -7.48 28.81
CA GLY A 3 -8.21 -6.48 28.06
C GLY A 3 -8.53 -6.57 26.57
N LYS A 4 -8.56 -5.43 25.88
CA LYS A 4 -8.69 -5.38 24.41
C LYS A 4 -7.38 -5.80 23.76
N THR A 5 -7.47 -6.58 22.69
CA THR A 5 -6.35 -6.88 21.82
C THR A 5 -5.83 -5.62 21.11
N PHE A 6 -4.64 -5.70 20.55
CA PHE A 6 -4.05 -4.62 19.77
C PHE A 6 -4.95 -4.22 18.58
N ALA A 7 -5.44 -5.21 17.83
CA ALA A 7 -6.35 -4.98 16.70
C ALA A 7 -7.66 -4.30 17.12
N GLU A 8 -8.28 -4.76 18.22
CA GLU A 8 -9.51 -4.15 18.75
C GLU A 8 -9.31 -2.70 19.16
N LYS A 9 -8.12 -2.34 19.65
CA LYS A 9 -7.81 -0.95 20.04
C LYS A 9 -7.72 -0.04 18.82
N ILE A 10 -7.09 -0.50 17.74
CA ILE A 10 -6.89 0.31 16.53
C ILE A 10 -8.17 0.34 15.69
N LEU A 11 -8.82 -0.81 15.49
CA LEU A 11 -10.01 -0.90 14.66
C LEU A 11 -11.29 -0.40 15.38
N GLY A 12 -11.23 -0.22 16.69
CA GLY A 12 -12.37 0.28 17.47
C GLY A 12 -13.53 -0.71 17.61
N ALA A 13 -13.29 -2.00 17.36
CA ALA A 13 -14.33 -3.04 17.35
C ALA A 13 -13.87 -4.29 18.10
N GLU A 14 -14.83 -5.10 18.57
CA GLU A 14 -14.55 -6.34 19.28
C GLU A 14 -14.23 -7.49 18.31
N CYS A 15 -13.44 -8.46 18.76
CA CYS A 15 -13.12 -9.67 18.02
C CYS A 15 -14.40 -10.39 17.54
N GLY A 16 -14.40 -10.81 16.28
CA GLY A 16 -15.58 -11.44 15.64
C GLY A 16 -16.56 -10.45 14.98
N SER A 17 -16.34 -9.16 15.13
CA SER A 17 -17.15 -8.12 14.44
C SER A 17 -16.68 -7.88 13.01
N ILE A 18 -17.62 -7.49 12.14
CA ILE A 18 -17.31 -6.93 10.82
C ILE A 18 -17.06 -5.43 10.97
N VAL A 19 -15.93 -4.96 10.46
CA VAL A 19 -15.50 -3.56 10.58
C VAL A 19 -15.32 -2.95 9.19
N PHE A 20 -15.83 -1.74 9.00
CA PHE A 20 -15.49 -0.90 7.87
C PHE A 20 -14.44 0.12 8.32
N ALA A 21 -13.26 0.04 7.78
CA ALA A 21 -12.16 0.92 8.12
C ALA A 21 -11.55 1.58 6.88
N THR A 22 -11.12 2.82 7.02
CA THR A 22 -10.40 3.54 5.97
C THR A 22 -8.90 3.42 6.24
N PRO A 23 -8.11 2.85 5.33
CA PRO A 23 -6.67 2.77 5.50
C PRO A 23 -6.02 4.16 5.49
N ASP A 24 -5.04 4.36 6.38
CA ASP A 24 -4.16 5.53 6.37
C ASP A 24 -3.08 5.42 5.29
N ILE A 25 -2.62 4.18 5.04
CA ILE A 25 -1.65 3.87 3.99
C ILE A 25 -2.13 2.64 3.20
N ILE A 26 -2.03 2.76 1.89
CA ILE A 26 -2.26 1.68 0.93
C ILE A 26 -0.94 1.45 0.19
N LEU A 27 -0.23 0.38 0.55
CA LEU A 27 1.04 0.00 -0.06
C LEU A 27 0.80 -0.76 -1.36
N SER A 28 1.48 -0.36 -2.40
CA SER A 28 1.54 -1.09 -3.67
C SER A 28 2.97 -1.07 -4.20
N HIS A 29 3.32 -2.03 -5.04
CA HIS A 29 4.67 -2.16 -5.59
C HIS A 29 4.63 -2.37 -7.11
N ASP A 30 5.55 -3.13 -7.69
CA ASP A 30 5.64 -3.41 -9.13
C ASP A 30 4.32 -3.89 -9.76
N ASN A 31 3.40 -4.46 -8.97
CA ASN A 31 2.07 -4.90 -9.42
C ASN A 31 1.07 -3.74 -9.61
N THR A 32 1.44 -2.51 -9.31
CA THR A 32 0.58 -1.32 -9.47
C THR A 32 0.06 -1.16 -10.91
N SER A 33 0.82 -1.55 -11.94
CA SER A 33 0.36 -1.50 -13.33
C SER A 33 -0.88 -2.37 -13.57
N SER A 34 -0.89 -3.58 -12.98
CA SER A 34 -2.02 -4.51 -13.03
C SER A 34 -3.22 -3.99 -12.24
N ILE A 35 -2.97 -3.45 -11.04
CA ILE A 35 -4.00 -2.81 -10.20
C ILE A 35 -4.64 -1.64 -10.96
N TYR A 36 -3.83 -0.78 -11.58
CA TYR A 36 -4.34 0.34 -12.38
C TYR A 36 -5.13 -0.12 -13.60
N SER A 37 -4.70 -1.20 -14.26
CA SER A 37 -5.47 -1.81 -15.34
C SER A 37 -6.85 -2.26 -14.88
N THR A 38 -6.92 -2.93 -13.73
CA THR A 38 -8.18 -3.37 -13.13
C THR A 38 -9.06 -2.18 -12.73
N PHE A 39 -8.48 -1.17 -12.11
CA PHE A 39 -9.17 0.07 -11.76
C PHE A 39 -9.84 0.73 -12.98
N LYS A 40 -9.12 0.81 -14.11
CA LYS A 40 -9.69 1.33 -15.37
C LYS A 40 -10.84 0.46 -15.89
N LYS A 41 -10.70 -0.88 -15.85
CA LYS A 41 -11.76 -1.81 -16.27
C LYS A 41 -13.03 -1.69 -15.43
N MET A 42 -12.90 -1.35 -14.16
CA MET A 42 -14.02 -1.07 -13.26
C MET A 42 -14.67 0.31 -13.50
N GLY A 43 -14.19 1.09 -14.46
CA GLY A 43 -14.68 2.44 -14.73
C GLY A 43 -14.09 3.52 -13.81
N GLY A 44 -13.04 3.19 -13.07
CA GLY A 44 -12.37 4.14 -12.15
C GLY A 44 -11.72 5.30 -12.92
N THR A 45 -12.04 6.51 -12.50
CA THR A 45 -11.52 7.76 -13.10
C THR A 45 -10.83 8.66 -12.10
N THR A 46 -11.15 8.52 -10.81
CA THR A 46 -10.62 9.34 -9.72
C THR A 46 -10.24 8.46 -8.53
N LEU A 47 -9.23 8.86 -7.79
CA LEU A 47 -8.84 8.23 -6.53
C LEU A 47 -9.50 8.97 -5.35
N ALA A 48 -10.06 8.22 -4.40
CA ALA A 48 -10.68 8.81 -3.22
C ALA A 48 -9.65 9.55 -2.34
N ASN A 49 -8.46 8.98 -2.20
CA ASN A 49 -7.37 9.57 -1.40
C ASN A 49 -6.00 9.20 -1.99
N PRO A 50 -5.46 9.99 -2.95
CA PRO A 50 -4.12 9.77 -3.49
C PRO A 50 -3.01 9.85 -2.44
N ASP A 51 -3.20 10.64 -1.38
CA ASP A 51 -2.21 10.80 -0.32
C ASP A 51 -2.06 9.55 0.57
N ALA A 52 -3.02 8.63 0.55
CA ALA A 52 -2.89 7.34 1.24
C ALA A 52 -2.02 6.34 0.46
N LEU A 53 -1.84 6.52 -0.84
CA LEU A 53 -1.05 5.59 -1.66
C LEU A 53 0.44 5.76 -1.40
N LEU A 54 1.11 4.65 -1.10
CA LEU A 54 2.56 4.50 -1.07
C LEU A 54 2.94 3.47 -2.14
N ILE A 55 3.67 3.89 -3.15
CA ILE A 55 4.06 3.04 -4.29
C ILE A 55 5.57 2.93 -4.33
N THR A 56 6.08 1.70 -4.48
CA THR A 56 7.52 1.40 -4.56
C THR A 56 7.84 0.52 -5.75
N LEU A 57 8.95 0.75 -6.42
CA LEU A 57 9.46 -0.11 -7.49
C LEU A 57 10.70 -0.85 -6.97
N ASP A 58 10.49 -1.94 -6.24
CA ASP A 58 11.55 -2.62 -5.48
C ASP A 58 11.64 -4.14 -5.67
N HIS A 59 10.59 -4.80 -6.14
CA HIS A 59 10.55 -6.27 -6.24
C HIS A 59 11.35 -6.79 -7.45
N ASN A 60 11.36 -6.05 -8.56
CA ASN A 60 12.09 -6.38 -9.78
C ASN A 60 12.94 -5.18 -10.24
N ALA A 61 13.74 -4.65 -9.36
CA ALA A 61 14.55 -3.45 -9.58
C ALA A 61 16.05 -3.80 -9.70
N PRO A 62 16.69 -3.51 -10.84
CA PRO A 62 16.14 -2.93 -12.08
C PRO A 62 15.25 -3.92 -12.85
N PRO A 63 14.37 -3.44 -13.75
CA PRO A 63 13.50 -4.32 -14.53
C PRO A 63 14.32 -5.25 -15.43
N THR A 64 14.00 -6.54 -15.39
CA THR A 64 14.77 -7.60 -16.04
C THR A 64 14.41 -7.84 -17.52
N ASN A 65 13.32 -7.20 -17.99
CA ASN A 65 12.85 -7.33 -19.36
C ASN A 65 12.03 -6.12 -19.79
N SER A 66 11.76 -6.01 -21.10
CA SER A 66 11.03 -4.89 -21.69
C SER A 66 9.58 -4.77 -21.18
N LYS A 67 8.94 -5.89 -20.87
CA LYS A 67 7.57 -5.86 -20.33
C LYS A 67 7.53 -5.16 -18.96
N LEU A 68 8.42 -5.55 -18.05
CA LEU A 68 8.55 -4.90 -16.74
C LEU A 68 8.93 -3.42 -16.84
N ALA A 69 9.84 -3.08 -17.76
CA ALA A 69 10.20 -1.69 -18.01
C ALA A 69 8.99 -0.85 -18.48
N ASN A 70 8.14 -1.41 -19.35
CA ASN A 70 6.91 -0.77 -19.78
C ASN A 70 5.89 -0.66 -18.63
N ASP A 71 5.76 -1.70 -17.80
CA ASP A 71 4.90 -1.65 -16.61
C ASP A 71 5.34 -0.53 -15.65
N TYR A 72 6.64 -0.33 -15.45
CA TYR A 72 7.18 0.77 -14.65
C TYR A 72 6.88 2.14 -15.26
N GLN A 73 6.93 2.25 -16.59
CA GLN A 73 6.52 3.48 -17.26
C GLN A 73 5.04 3.80 -17.00
N VAL A 74 4.17 2.79 -17.11
CA VAL A 74 2.74 2.93 -16.77
C VAL A 74 2.52 3.36 -15.32
N ILE A 75 3.33 2.83 -14.38
CA ILE A 75 3.25 3.22 -12.97
C ILE A 75 3.65 4.69 -12.78
N ARG A 76 4.73 5.14 -13.41
CA ARG A 76 5.16 6.56 -13.34
C ARG A 76 4.11 7.50 -13.92
N GLU A 77 3.50 7.14 -15.04
CA GLU A 77 2.37 7.90 -15.63
C GLU A 77 1.14 7.94 -14.69
N PHE A 78 0.85 6.83 -14.01
CA PHE A 78 -0.20 6.76 -13.01
C PHE A 78 0.10 7.69 -11.81
N VAL A 79 1.31 7.66 -11.30
CA VAL A 79 1.78 8.52 -10.20
C VAL A 79 1.63 10.00 -10.56
N GLU A 80 2.09 10.39 -11.76
CA GLU A 80 1.99 11.76 -12.26
C GLU A 80 0.53 12.18 -12.46
N LYS A 81 -0.26 11.35 -13.15
CA LYS A 81 -1.67 11.62 -13.46
C LYS A 81 -2.51 11.89 -12.21
N PHE A 82 -2.29 11.13 -11.14
CA PHE A 82 -3.08 11.23 -9.90
C PHE A 82 -2.39 12.04 -8.80
N GLY A 83 -1.21 12.59 -9.04
CA GLY A 83 -0.48 13.43 -8.09
C GLY A 83 -0.06 12.68 -6.83
N ILE A 84 0.34 11.41 -6.97
CA ILE A 84 0.73 10.56 -5.84
C ILE A 84 2.09 11.02 -5.31
N LYS A 85 2.15 11.43 -4.03
CA LYS A 85 3.33 12.03 -3.42
C LYS A 85 4.30 11.02 -2.81
N LYS A 86 3.79 9.87 -2.35
CA LYS A 86 4.60 8.81 -1.74
C LYS A 86 4.96 7.78 -2.82
N PHE A 87 5.86 8.16 -3.69
CA PHE A 87 6.38 7.30 -4.75
C PHE A 87 7.89 7.14 -4.60
N HIS A 88 8.35 5.91 -4.61
CA HIS A 88 9.75 5.53 -4.57
C HIS A 88 10.10 4.72 -5.81
N ASP A 89 10.94 5.27 -6.64
CA ASP A 89 11.37 4.65 -7.89
C ASP A 89 12.48 3.62 -7.66
N VAL A 90 12.89 2.98 -8.72
CA VAL A 90 13.98 1.99 -8.73
C VAL A 90 15.24 2.56 -8.05
N GLY A 91 15.71 1.87 -7.02
CA GLY A 91 16.91 2.24 -6.28
C GLY A 91 16.67 3.03 -5.00
N ASP A 92 15.45 3.49 -4.74
CA ASP A 92 15.15 4.27 -3.52
C ASP A 92 15.12 3.40 -2.25
N GLY A 93 14.87 2.11 -2.38
CA GLY A 93 14.87 1.17 -1.26
C GLY A 93 13.77 0.12 -1.34
N ILE A 94 13.72 -0.74 -0.34
CA ILE A 94 12.74 -1.82 -0.22
C ILE A 94 11.48 -1.28 0.49
N CYS A 95 10.29 -1.61 -0.02
CA CYS A 95 9.01 -1.10 0.46
C CYS A 95 8.84 -1.22 1.99
N HIS A 96 9.22 -2.34 2.58
CA HIS A 96 9.09 -2.55 4.03
C HIS A 96 10.05 -1.71 4.86
N GLN A 97 11.21 -1.34 4.32
CA GLN A 97 12.14 -0.39 4.95
C GLN A 97 11.65 1.05 4.79
N LEU A 98 11.19 1.41 3.58
CA LEU A 98 10.62 2.72 3.29
C LEU A 98 9.37 2.99 4.12
N MET A 99 8.58 1.95 4.43
CA MET A 99 7.42 2.04 5.32
C MET A 99 7.76 2.64 6.69
N SER A 100 8.99 2.48 7.18
CA SER A 100 9.44 3.06 8.46
C SER A 100 9.35 4.59 8.51
N TYR A 101 9.40 5.26 7.37
CA TYR A 101 9.27 6.72 7.29
C TYR A 101 7.81 7.19 7.37
N TYR A 102 6.86 6.30 7.12
CA TYR A 102 5.44 6.64 6.98
C TYR A 102 4.57 6.04 8.07
N ALA A 103 4.85 4.81 8.49
CA ALA A 103 4.06 4.10 9.48
C ALA A 103 4.15 4.77 10.86
N LYS A 104 3.01 4.96 11.50
CA LYS A 104 2.91 5.51 12.85
C LYS A 104 2.01 4.63 13.71
N PRO A 105 2.19 4.65 15.05
CA PRO A 105 1.31 3.95 15.95
C PRO A 105 -0.16 4.30 15.74
N GLY A 106 -1.01 3.30 15.71
CA GLY A 106 -2.47 3.45 15.56
C GLY A 106 -2.97 3.57 14.12
N MET A 107 -2.08 3.61 13.12
CA MET A 107 -2.48 3.60 11.71
C MET A 107 -3.05 2.25 11.28
N ILE A 108 -3.89 2.30 10.25
CA ILE A 108 -4.38 1.14 9.49
C ILE A 108 -3.66 1.14 8.15
N ILE A 109 -2.92 0.07 7.88
CA ILE A 109 -2.10 -0.11 6.68
C ILE A 109 -2.55 -1.36 5.95
N VAL A 110 -2.87 -1.22 4.68
CA VAL A 110 -3.14 -2.35 3.79
C VAL A 110 -2.17 -2.34 2.62
N GLY A 111 -1.84 -3.50 2.10
CA GLY A 111 -0.91 -3.56 0.98
C GLY A 111 -1.15 -4.74 0.07
N SER A 112 -0.76 -4.59 -1.18
CA SER A 112 -0.76 -5.64 -2.20
C SER A 112 0.45 -6.59 -2.11
N ASP A 113 1.14 -6.58 -0.98
CA ASP A 113 2.24 -7.47 -0.65
C ASP A 113 1.89 -8.27 0.62
N SER A 114 2.13 -9.58 0.59
CA SER A 114 1.83 -10.49 1.72
C SER A 114 2.61 -10.14 3.00
N HIS A 115 3.78 -9.49 2.87
CA HIS A 115 4.61 -9.08 4.00
C HIS A 115 4.24 -7.68 4.54
N THR A 116 3.17 -7.06 4.07
CA THR A 116 2.66 -5.77 4.59
C THR A 116 2.47 -5.79 6.10
N SER A 117 2.14 -6.95 6.67
CA SER A 117 2.03 -7.16 8.12
C SER A 117 3.29 -6.78 8.91
N THR A 118 4.47 -6.71 8.27
CA THR A 118 5.72 -6.22 8.86
C THR A 118 5.58 -4.80 9.43
N ALA A 119 4.71 -3.97 8.85
CA ALA A 119 4.43 -2.63 9.36
C ALA A 119 3.77 -2.62 10.76
N GLY A 120 3.26 -3.77 11.22
CA GLY A 120 2.82 -3.97 12.60
C GLY A 120 3.92 -3.73 13.65
N ALA A 121 5.20 -3.88 13.25
CA ALA A 121 6.34 -3.55 14.11
C ALA A 121 6.39 -2.06 14.52
N TYR A 122 5.71 -1.20 13.79
CA TYR A 122 5.58 0.24 14.09
C TYR A 122 4.31 0.57 14.90
N ASN A 123 3.71 -0.43 15.55
CA ASN A 123 2.42 -0.30 16.26
C ASN A 123 1.25 0.15 15.36
N ALA A 124 1.27 -0.22 14.09
CA ALA A 124 0.16 -0.07 13.17
C ALA A 124 -0.62 -1.39 13.04
N PHE A 125 -1.91 -1.33 12.74
CA PHE A 125 -2.64 -2.49 12.24
C PHE A 125 -2.30 -2.63 10.75
N ALA A 126 -1.60 -3.69 10.38
CA ALA A 126 -1.14 -3.87 9.01
C ALA A 126 -1.46 -5.27 8.48
N THR A 127 -1.97 -5.33 7.25
CA THR A 127 -2.30 -6.59 6.58
C THR A 127 -2.09 -6.52 5.07
N GLY A 128 -1.65 -7.65 4.49
CA GLY A 128 -1.69 -7.87 3.05
C GLY A 128 -3.12 -8.17 2.60
N ILE A 129 -3.45 -7.67 1.43
CA ILE A 129 -4.70 -7.95 0.70
C ILE A 129 -4.31 -8.28 -0.74
N ASP A 130 -4.45 -9.53 -1.14
CA ASP A 130 -4.21 -10.01 -2.50
C ASP A 130 -5.53 -10.07 -3.30
#